data_08dde626d64dc5c948b67eea1fe1804a
#
_entry.id   08dde626d64dc5c948b67eea1fe1804a
#
_cell.length_a   1.000
_cell.length_b   1.000
_cell.length_c   1.000
_cell.angle_alpha   90.00
_cell.angle_beta   90.00
_cell.angle_gamma   90.00
#
_symmetry.space_group_name_H-M   'P 1'
#
loop_
_entity.id
_entity.type
_entity.pdbx_description
1 polymer ?
#
loop_
_entity_poly.entity_id
_entity_poly.type
_entity_poly.pdbx_seq_one_letter_code
_entity_poly.pdbx_strand_id
1 'polypeptide(L)'
;MLTTLVPGGRAVRFAAAIAATLALGACAKDQNADGSGSGFGAGGAATPGSAQDFVVNVGDRVFFETDSTDLTSTATSTLDKQASWLQRYPRYTFTVEGHADERGTREYNYSLGARRGQTVRDYLASRGIAANRMRTISYGKERPVAVCNDISCWSQNRRSVTVLDGASGAPGV
;
A
#
# COMPACT_ATOMS: atom_id res chain seq x y z
N MET A 1 31.48 -72.65 -22.70
CA MET A 1 32.00 -73.45 -21.59
C MET A 1 31.39 -72.97 -20.31
N LEU A 2 30.60 -73.83 -19.82
CA LEU A 2 30.38 -74.30 -18.43
C LEU A 2 29.76 -73.20 -17.52
N THR A 3 28.44 -73.31 -17.22
CA THR A 3 27.83 -74.19 -16.16
C THR A 3 28.34 -73.79 -14.80
N THR A 4 27.52 -73.40 -13.83
CA THR A 4 26.61 -74.16 -12.98
C THR A 4 25.93 -73.24 -11.98
N LEU A 5 24.68 -73.35 -11.83
CA LEU A 5 23.80 -74.05 -10.85
C LEU A 5 23.70 -73.46 -9.45
N VAL A 6 22.47 -73.10 -9.18
CA VAL A 6 21.64 -72.97 -7.99
C VAL A 6 21.94 -74.12 -6.94
N PRO A 7 21.59 -74.08 -5.61
CA PRO A 7 20.27 -73.70 -5.07
C PRO A 7 20.25 -73.05 -3.66
N GLY A 8 19.15 -72.40 -3.30
CA GLY A 8 18.22 -72.99 -2.37
C GLY A 8 18.32 -72.47 -0.92
N GLY A 9 17.26 -71.99 -0.36
CA GLY A 9 17.12 -71.74 1.06
C GLY A 9 15.88 -70.89 1.42
N ARG A 10 14.80 -71.52 1.48
CA ARG A 10 13.60 -71.49 2.34
C ARG A 10 13.48 -70.35 3.36
N ALA A 11 12.42 -69.61 3.15
CA ALA A 11 11.35 -69.21 4.09
C ALA A 11 11.72 -68.81 5.53
N VAL A 12 11.36 -67.56 5.87
CA VAL A 12 10.57 -67.30 7.10
C VAL A 12 9.65 -66.10 6.87
N ARG A 13 8.37 -66.34 7.04
CA ARG A 13 7.28 -65.39 7.08
C ARG A 13 7.33 -64.69 8.44
N PHE A 14 7.38 -63.35 8.46
CA PHE A 14 6.83 -62.58 9.56
C PHE A 14 5.98 -61.45 9.01
N ALA A 15 4.71 -61.65 9.18
CA ALA A 15 3.70 -60.61 9.03
C ALA A 15 3.80 -59.65 10.21
N ALA A 16 4.02 -58.38 9.96
CA ALA A 16 3.76 -57.32 10.90
C ALA A 16 2.94 -56.26 10.19
N ALA A 17 1.64 -56.30 10.40
CA ALA A 17 0.71 -55.28 10.00
C ALA A 17 0.89 -54.08 10.93
N ILE A 18 1.39 -52.98 10.38
CA ILE A 18 1.33 -51.68 11.05
C ILE A 18 0.27 -50.86 10.32
N ALA A 19 -0.91 -50.77 10.92
CA ALA A 19 -1.97 -49.87 10.53
C ALA A 19 -1.55 -48.43 10.89
N ALA A 20 -1.11 -47.67 9.90
CA ALA A 20 -0.93 -46.23 10.05
C ALA A 20 -2.29 -45.52 9.79
N THR A 21 -2.95 -45.19 10.87
CA THR A 21 -4.15 -44.29 10.83
C THR A 21 -3.72 -42.89 10.45
N LEU A 22 -4.01 -42.48 9.21
CA LEU A 22 -3.97 -41.08 8.82
C LEU A 22 -5.15 -40.35 9.50
N ALA A 23 -4.86 -39.59 10.54
CA ALA A 23 -5.77 -38.59 11.06
C ALA A 23 -5.79 -37.38 10.11
N LEU A 24 -6.78 -37.31 9.24
CA LEU A 24 -7.11 -36.08 8.54
C LEU A 24 -7.69 -35.10 9.56
N GLY A 25 -6.87 -34.18 10.04
CA GLY A 25 -7.32 -33.02 10.78
C GLY A 25 -8.15 -32.11 9.88
N ALA A 26 -9.47 -32.25 9.96
CA ALA A 26 -10.39 -31.29 9.39
C ALA A 26 -10.28 -30.00 10.20
N CYS A 27 -9.68 -28.95 9.62
CA CYS A 27 -9.81 -27.60 10.12
C CYS A 27 -11.26 -27.17 9.94
N ALA A 28 -12.06 -27.32 10.98
CA ALA A 28 -13.38 -26.72 11.07
C ALA A 28 -13.21 -25.19 11.08
N LYS A 29 -13.80 -24.54 10.08
CA LYS A 29 -13.90 -23.10 10.00
C LYS A 29 -15.01 -22.66 10.95
N ASP A 30 -14.65 -22.21 12.12
CA ASP A 30 -15.57 -21.56 13.04
C ASP A 30 -16.04 -20.23 12.46
N GLN A 31 -17.28 -20.20 12.00
CA GLN A 31 -18.03 -18.96 11.75
C GLN A 31 -18.72 -18.61 13.07
N ASN A 32 -18.11 -17.72 13.83
CA ASN A 32 -18.75 -16.79 14.75
C ASN A 32 -17.68 -16.16 15.66
N ALA A 33 -17.37 -14.92 15.40
CA ALA A 33 -16.92 -14.00 16.44
C ALA A 33 -17.04 -12.57 15.91
N ASP A 34 -18.05 -11.86 16.35
CA ASP A 34 -17.97 -10.43 16.57
C ASP A 34 -16.71 -10.14 17.40
N GLY A 35 -15.78 -9.42 16.82
CA GLY A 35 -14.53 -9.14 17.50
C GLY A 35 -13.72 -8.11 16.70
N SER A 36 -13.94 -6.84 17.03
CA SER A 36 -13.02 -5.74 16.70
C SER A 36 -11.59 -6.14 17.05
N GLY A 37 -10.83 -6.56 16.04
CA GLY A 37 -9.43 -6.92 16.16
C GLY A 37 -8.66 -6.32 15.00
N SER A 38 -7.96 -5.22 15.25
CA SER A 38 -6.94 -4.67 14.35
C SER A 38 -5.80 -5.68 14.20
N GLY A 39 -5.96 -6.64 13.29
CA GLY A 39 -4.92 -7.56 12.88
C GLY A 39 -4.26 -7.04 11.61
N PHE A 40 -3.05 -6.52 11.70
CA PHE A 40 -2.16 -6.42 10.55
C PHE A 40 -1.75 -7.83 10.10
N GLY A 41 -2.62 -8.47 9.34
CA GLY A 41 -2.44 -9.81 8.79
C GLY A 41 -2.16 -9.73 7.29
N ALA A 42 -1.11 -10.43 6.88
CA ALA A 42 -0.57 -10.56 5.54
C ALA A 42 -1.62 -10.72 4.42
N GLY A 43 -1.50 -9.91 3.35
CA GLY A 43 -1.83 -10.34 1.99
C GLY A 43 -3.30 -10.54 1.61
N GLY A 44 -4.28 -9.97 2.32
CA GLY A 44 -5.65 -9.92 1.86
C GLY A 44 -5.83 -8.83 0.80
N ALA A 45 -6.43 -9.16 -0.35
CA ALA A 45 -6.81 -8.16 -1.34
C ALA A 45 -7.66 -7.06 -0.67
N ALA A 46 -7.28 -5.79 -0.87
CA ALA A 46 -7.99 -4.68 -0.27
C ALA A 46 -9.45 -4.66 -0.76
N THR A 47 -10.41 -4.55 0.16
CA THR A 47 -11.83 -4.49 -0.20
C THR A 47 -12.06 -3.27 -1.11
N PRO A 48 -12.65 -3.47 -2.31
CA PRO A 48 -12.93 -2.38 -3.24
C PRO A 48 -13.70 -1.23 -2.58
N GLY A 49 -13.20 0.00 -2.78
CA GLY A 49 -13.79 1.19 -2.19
C GLY A 49 -13.45 1.44 -0.72
N SER A 50 -12.53 0.68 -0.14
CA SER A 50 -11.95 0.97 1.17
C SER A 50 -10.78 1.96 1.06
N ALA A 51 -10.40 2.59 2.17
CA ALA A 51 -9.20 3.43 2.20
C ALA A 51 -7.92 2.62 1.87
N GLN A 52 -7.89 1.36 2.23
CA GLN A 52 -6.79 0.45 1.89
C GLN A 52 -6.73 0.19 0.38
N ASP A 53 -7.88 0.04 -0.30
CA ASP A 53 -7.96 -0.08 -1.75
C ASP A 53 -7.39 1.17 -2.45
N PHE A 54 -7.72 2.36 -1.94
CA PHE A 54 -7.17 3.61 -2.46
C PHE A 54 -5.63 3.66 -2.36
N VAL A 55 -5.09 3.32 -1.21
CA VAL A 55 -3.63 3.36 -0.98
C VAL A 55 -2.88 2.33 -1.82
N VAL A 56 -3.37 1.08 -1.86
CA VAL A 56 -2.63 -0.06 -2.44
C VAL A 56 -2.82 -0.16 -3.95
N ASN A 57 -4.07 0.01 -4.43
CA ASN A 57 -4.40 -0.27 -5.82
C ASN A 57 -4.43 0.99 -6.71
N VAL A 58 -4.72 2.16 -6.12
CA VAL A 58 -4.81 3.44 -6.84
C VAL A 58 -3.51 4.23 -6.70
N GLY A 59 -2.95 4.27 -5.49
CA GLY A 59 -1.81 5.09 -5.11
C GLY A 59 -2.25 6.43 -4.53
N ASP A 60 -1.84 6.68 -3.29
CA ASP A 60 -2.23 7.87 -2.52
C ASP A 60 -1.35 9.09 -2.77
N ARG A 61 -0.21 8.93 -3.47
CA ARG A 61 0.81 10.00 -3.57
C ARG A 61 1.35 10.19 -4.97
N VAL A 62 1.83 11.39 -5.20
CA VAL A 62 2.58 11.78 -6.40
C VAL A 62 3.86 12.49 -6.01
N PHE A 63 4.87 12.42 -6.87
CA PHE A 63 6.20 12.97 -6.64
C PHE A 63 6.50 14.14 -7.57
N PHE A 64 7.42 15.02 -7.11
CA PHE A 64 7.83 16.22 -7.82
C PHE A 64 9.33 16.25 -8.04
N GLU A 65 9.74 16.91 -9.12
CA GLU A 65 11.13 17.23 -9.36
C GLU A 65 11.65 18.27 -8.35
N THR A 66 12.98 18.44 -8.32
CA THR A 66 13.61 19.42 -7.44
C THR A 66 13.07 20.80 -7.74
N ASP A 67 12.62 21.50 -6.70
CA ASP A 67 12.11 22.88 -6.75
C ASP A 67 10.96 23.10 -7.73
N SER A 68 10.28 22.03 -8.15
CA SER A 68 9.14 22.05 -9.08
C SER A 68 7.81 21.80 -8.38
N THR A 69 6.76 22.37 -8.97
CA THR A 69 5.36 22.14 -8.68
C THR A 69 4.64 21.48 -9.86
N ASP A 70 5.34 21.22 -10.96
CA ASP A 70 4.76 20.67 -12.17
C ASP A 70 4.50 19.17 -12.01
N LEU A 71 3.38 18.71 -12.55
CA LEU A 71 3.01 17.31 -12.54
C LEU A 71 3.71 16.57 -13.70
N THR A 72 4.48 15.55 -13.36
CA THR A 72 5.05 14.65 -14.36
C THR A 72 3.97 13.78 -15.00
N SER A 73 4.27 13.13 -16.11
CA SER A 73 3.34 12.17 -16.76
C SER A 73 2.93 11.02 -15.81
N THR A 74 3.86 10.56 -14.99
CA THR A 74 3.58 9.55 -13.96
C THR A 74 2.63 10.11 -12.88
N ALA A 75 2.85 11.34 -12.44
CA ALA A 75 1.98 12.00 -11.46
C ALA A 75 0.56 12.18 -12.02
N THR A 76 0.43 12.66 -13.25
CA THR A 76 -0.90 12.82 -13.90
C THR A 76 -1.62 11.49 -14.07
N SER A 77 -0.92 10.42 -14.45
CA SER A 77 -1.51 9.07 -14.56
C SER A 77 -2.03 8.56 -13.21
N THR A 78 -1.29 8.81 -12.12
CA THR A 78 -1.74 8.45 -10.76
C THR A 78 -2.96 9.27 -10.36
N LEU A 79 -2.96 10.57 -10.60
CA LEU A 79 -4.08 11.45 -10.28
C LEU A 79 -5.33 11.13 -11.11
N ASP A 80 -5.19 10.66 -12.34
CA ASP A 80 -6.33 10.18 -13.15
C ASP A 80 -6.98 8.95 -12.53
N LYS A 81 -6.17 8.02 -12.00
CA LYS A 81 -6.69 6.87 -11.24
C LYS A 81 -7.37 7.31 -9.94
N GLN A 82 -6.77 8.26 -9.21
CA GLN A 82 -7.37 8.83 -8.01
C GLN A 82 -8.72 9.50 -8.33
N ALA A 83 -8.78 10.32 -9.37
CA ALA A 83 -10.01 10.99 -9.78
C ALA A 83 -11.10 9.96 -10.13
N SER A 84 -10.78 8.95 -10.92
CA SER A 84 -11.72 7.88 -11.29
C SER A 84 -12.25 7.13 -10.07
N TRP A 85 -11.39 6.83 -9.10
CA TRP A 85 -11.77 6.18 -7.85
C TRP A 85 -12.64 7.09 -6.97
N LEU A 86 -12.26 8.37 -6.81
CA LEU A 86 -12.99 9.36 -6.02
C LEU A 86 -14.37 9.70 -6.62
N GLN A 87 -14.54 9.59 -7.94
CA GLN A 87 -15.83 9.71 -8.61
C GLN A 87 -16.73 8.50 -8.32
N ARG A 88 -16.15 7.29 -8.31
CA ARG A 88 -16.88 6.06 -7.99
C ARG A 88 -17.30 6.00 -6.53
N TYR A 89 -16.53 6.61 -5.63
CA TYR A 89 -16.80 6.63 -4.18
C TYR A 89 -16.97 8.06 -3.65
N PRO A 90 -18.10 8.73 -3.96
CA PRO A 90 -18.31 10.14 -3.66
C PRO A 90 -18.44 10.48 -2.17
N ARG A 91 -18.59 9.47 -1.32
CA ARG A 91 -18.69 9.63 0.14
C ARG A 91 -17.42 10.19 0.80
N TYR A 92 -16.26 10.02 0.16
CA TYR A 92 -15.00 10.45 0.75
C TYR A 92 -14.79 11.96 0.55
N THR A 93 -14.46 12.64 1.64
CA THR A 93 -13.72 13.89 1.66
C THR A 93 -12.26 13.59 1.92
N PHE A 94 -11.35 14.47 1.59
CA PHE A 94 -9.92 14.21 1.73
C PHE A 94 -9.08 15.47 1.86
N THR A 95 -7.89 15.29 2.40
CA THR A 95 -6.90 16.36 2.52
C THR A 95 -5.72 16.02 1.59
N VAL A 96 -5.31 17.01 0.80
CA VAL A 96 -4.10 16.96 -0.02
C VAL A 96 -2.96 17.58 0.76
N GLU A 97 -2.03 16.74 1.20
CA GLU A 97 -0.84 17.16 1.93
C GLU A 97 0.31 17.45 0.97
N GLY A 98 0.96 18.60 1.13
CA GLY A 98 2.14 18.95 0.33
C GLY A 98 3.41 18.94 1.15
N HIS A 99 4.46 18.34 0.57
CA HIS A 99 5.75 18.14 1.22
C HIS A 99 6.92 18.57 0.33
N ALA A 100 8.04 18.88 0.98
CA ALA A 100 9.30 19.23 0.36
C ALA A 100 10.43 18.41 0.97
N ASP A 101 11.60 18.40 0.30
CA ASP A 101 12.82 17.85 0.89
C ASP A 101 13.41 18.82 1.93
N GLU A 102 14.45 18.39 2.66
CA GLU A 102 15.01 19.15 3.78
C GLU A 102 15.85 20.37 3.37
N ARG A 103 16.20 20.53 2.09
CA ARG A 103 17.06 21.63 1.62
C ARG A 103 16.32 22.96 1.61
N GLY A 104 17.02 24.04 1.94
CA GLY A 104 16.44 25.39 1.99
C GLY A 104 15.77 25.72 3.33
N THR A 105 15.15 26.92 3.40
CA THR A 105 14.52 27.43 4.62
C THR A 105 13.19 26.75 4.89
N ARG A 106 12.71 26.85 6.11
CA ARG A 106 11.41 26.32 6.53
C ARG A 106 10.25 27.03 5.82
N GLU A 107 10.32 28.34 5.75
CA GLU A 107 9.30 29.19 5.12
C GLU A 107 9.19 28.91 3.62
N TYR A 108 10.33 28.78 2.94
CA TYR A 108 10.37 28.44 1.54
C TYR A 108 9.71 27.08 1.28
N ASN A 109 10.11 26.05 2.04
CA ASN A 109 9.59 24.70 1.88
C ASN A 109 8.11 24.60 2.25
N TYR A 110 7.65 25.38 3.24
CA TYR A 110 6.24 25.47 3.57
C TYR A 110 5.43 26.02 2.38
N SER A 111 5.92 27.09 1.76
CA SER A 111 5.30 27.68 0.56
C SER A 111 5.36 26.72 -0.63
N LEU A 112 6.48 26.00 -0.83
CA LEU A 112 6.63 25.02 -1.92
C LEU A 112 5.66 23.85 -1.74
N GLY A 113 5.54 23.32 -0.52
CA GLY A 113 4.59 22.27 -0.19
C GLY A 113 3.14 22.73 -0.42
N ALA A 114 2.80 23.97 -0.03
CA ALA A 114 1.46 24.52 -0.26
C ALA A 114 1.14 24.58 -1.76
N ARG A 115 2.06 25.07 -2.61
CA ARG A 115 1.86 25.09 -4.06
C ARG A 115 1.70 23.70 -4.65
N ARG A 116 2.49 22.69 -4.21
CA ARG A 116 2.36 21.28 -4.64
C ARG A 116 0.98 20.71 -4.30
N GLY A 117 0.52 20.93 -3.06
CA GLY A 117 -0.82 20.52 -2.65
C GLY A 117 -1.92 21.20 -3.48
N GLN A 118 -1.75 22.48 -3.77
CA GLN A 118 -2.71 23.24 -4.61
C GLN A 118 -2.73 22.71 -6.05
N THR A 119 -1.57 22.44 -6.65
CA THR A 119 -1.49 21.86 -8.01
C THR A 119 -2.24 20.53 -8.11
N VAL A 120 -2.08 19.64 -7.13
CA VAL A 120 -2.81 18.38 -7.09
C VAL A 120 -4.31 18.59 -6.93
N ARG A 121 -4.73 19.50 -6.03
CA ARG A 121 -6.14 19.85 -5.84
C ARG A 121 -6.76 20.39 -7.13
N ASP A 122 -6.07 21.31 -7.80
CA ASP A 122 -6.56 21.91 -9.04
C ASP A 122 -6.66 20.90 -10.17
N TYR A 123 -5.71 19.98 -10.26
CA TYR A 123 -5.78 18.86 -11.19
C TYR A 123 -6.99 17.96 -10.92
N LEU A 124 -7.22 17.53 -9.67
CA LEU A 124 -8.39 16.73 -9.31
C LEU A 124 -9.71 17.48 -9.57
N ALA A 125 -9.74 18.80 -9.32
CA ALA A 125 -10.90 19.64 -9.65
C ALA A 125 -11.17 19.66 -11.17
N SER A 126 -10.13 19.77 -11.99
CA SER A 126 -10.25 19.71 -13.46
C SER A 126 -10.76 18.36 -13.95
N ARG A 127 -10.58 17.31 -13.16
CA ARG A 127 -11.13 15.95 -13.40
C ARG A 127 -12.52 15.75 -12.83
N GLY A 128 -13.18 16.82 -12.35
CA GLY A 128 -14.57 16.80 -11.89
C GLY A 128 -14.76 16.46 -10.41
N ILE A 129 -13.71 16.49 -9.61
CA ILE A 129 -13.86 16.32 -8.16
C ILE A 129 -14.30 17.65 -7.54
N ALA A 130 -15.40 17.63 -6.79
CA ALA A 130 -15.99 18.84 -6.20
C ALA A 130 -15.04 19.47 -5.16
N ALA A 131 -14.85 20.79 -5.25
CA ALA A 131 -13.88 21.52 -4.42
C ALA A 131 -14.18 21.45 -2.91
N ASN A 132 -15.44 21.28 -2.52
CA ASN A 132 -15.87 21.15 -1.12
C ASN A 132 -15.49 19.80 -0.50
N ARG A 133 -15.06 18.82 -1.30
CA ARG A 133 -14.53 17.53 -0.83
C ARG A 133 -13.04 17.57 -0.53
N MET A 134 -12.35 18.65 -0.90
CA MET A 134 -10.90 18.75 -0.90
C MET A 134 -10.42 19.85 0.03
N ARG A 135 -9.46 19.53 0.89
CA ARG A 135 -8.66 20.50 1.65
C ARG A 135 -7.20 20.36 1.28
N THR A 136 -6.42 21.42 1.44
CA THR A 136 -4.97 21.39 1.26
C THR A 136 -4.28 21.78 2.56
N ILE A 137 -3.16 21.13 2.85
CA ILE A 137 -2.28 21.49 3.95
C ILE A 137 -0.83 21.33 3.50
N SER A 138 0.04 22.22 3.95
CA SER A 138 1.48 22.06 3.74
C SER A 138 2.16 21.65 5.05
N TYR A 139 3.02 20.68 4.96
CA TYR A 139 3.96 20.33 6.00
C TYR A 139 5.39 20.77 5.65
N GLY A 140 5.59 21.36 4.46
CA GLY A 140 6.93 21.73 4.03
C GLY A 140 7.89 20.55 4.17
N LYS A 141 9.00 20.77 4.88
CA LYS A 141 10.01 19.73 5.15
C LYS A 141 9.86 19.05 6.52
N GLU A 142 8.79 19.34 7.28
CA GLU A 142 8.66 18.94 8.69
C GLU A 142 8.22 17.48 8.87
N ARG A 143 7.78 16.80 7.79
CA ARG A 143 7.35 15.39 7.81
C ARG A 143 8.07 14.56 6.75
N PRO A 144 9.39 14.34 6.89
CA PRO A 144 10.14 13.49 5.97
C PRO A 144 9.70 12.03 6.12
N VAL A 145 9.69 11.30 5.00
CA VAL A 145 9.49 9.83 4.97
C VAL A 145 10.79 9.08 4.76
N ALA A 146 11.83 9.80 4.32
CA ALA A 146 13.18 9.27 4.19
C ALA A 146 14.17 10.29 4.75
N VAL A 147 15.11 9.82 5.59
CA VAL A 147 16.07 10.66 6.30
C VAL A 147 17.48 10.23 5.92
N CYS A 148 18.03 10.88 4.92
CA CYS A 148 19.43 10.79 4.51
C CYS A 148 19.78 12.04 3.69
N ASN A 149 21.06 12.34 3.53
CA ASN A 149 21.51 13.54 2.84
C ASN A 149 21.92 13.21 1.39
N ASP A 150 20.99 12.62 0.63
CA ASP A 150 21.19 12.32 -0.78
C ASP A 150 19.87 12.31 -1.59
N ILE A 151 20.01 12.18 -2.91
CA ILE A 151 18.91 12.28 -3.87
C ILE A 151 17.85 11.18 -3.64
N SER A 152 18.20 10.02 -3.11
CA SER A 152 17.29 8.91 -2.88
C SER A 152 16.23 9.24 -1.83
N CYS A 153 16.64 9.93 -0.74
CA CYS A 153 15.72 10.43 0.27
C CYS A 153 14.96 11.68 -0.20
N TRP A 154 15.66 12.63 -0.82
CA TRP A 154 15.02 13.87 -1.28
C TRP A 154 13.90 13.63 -2.26
N SER A 155 14.08 12.68 -3.19
CA SER A 155 13.05 12.34 -4.17
C SER A 155 11.78 11.77 -3.52
N GLN A 156 11.90 11.03 -2.43
CA GLN A 156 10.74 10.50 -1.68
C GLN A 156 10.05 11.59 -0.84
N ASN A 157 10.81 12.58 -0.38
CA ASN A 157 10.26 13.69 0.41
C ASN A 157 9.52 14.71 -0.44
N ARG A 158 9.91 14.91 -1.72
CA ARG A 158 9.23 15.80 -2.67
C ARG A 158 7.94 15.16 -3.19
N ARG A 159 6.88 15.23 -2.41
CA ARG A 159 5.61 14.55 -2.72
C ARG A 159 4.38 15.35 -2.34
N SER A 160 3.25 14.95 -2.87
CA SER A 160 1.94 15.29 -2.32
C SER A 160 1.16 14.02 -2.06
N VAL A 161 0.42 13.98 -0.94
CA VAL A 161 -0.32 12.79 -0.49
C VAL A 161 -1.79 13.14 -0.39
N THR A 162 -2.64 12.32 -0.97
CA THR A 162 -4.10 12.40 -0.84
C THR A 162 -4.56 11.51 0.31
N VAL A 163 -4.96 12.11 1.41
CA VAL A 163 -5.38 11.42 2.64
C VAL A 163 -6.88 11.46 2.76
N LEU A 164 -7.55 10.31 2.70
CA LEU A 164 -9.00 10.20 2.84
C LEU A 164 -9.41 10.50 4.29
N ASP A 165 -10.39 11.38 4.49
CA ASP A 165 -10.92 11.70 5.81
C ASP A 165 -11.69 10.48 6.35
N GLY A 166 -11.50 10.18 7.65
CA GLY A 166 -12.09 8.98 8.27
C GLY A 166 -11.26 7.70 8.08
N ALA A 167 -10.19 7.75 7.28
CA ALA A 167 -9.19 6.68 7.19
C ALA A 167 -8.09 6.80 8.27
N SER A 168 -8.36 7.48 9.37
CA SER A 168 -7.40 7.78 10.45
C SER A 168 -6.96 6.52 11.18
N GLY A 169 -6.24 5.67 10.47
CA GLY A 169 -5.38 4.60 10.93
C GLY A 169 -3.95 4.81 10.46
N ALA A 170 -3.54 6.07 10.20
CA ALA A 170 -2.13 6.34 9.98
C ALA A 170 -1.40 6.10 11.29
N PRO A 171 -0.36 5.23 11.35
CA PRO A 171 0.47 5.13 12.53
C PRO A 171 1.11 6.50 12.75
N GLY A 172 0.70 7.14 13.83
CA GLY A 172 1.39 8.32 14.33
C GLY A 172 2.84 7.94 14.60
N VAL A 173 3.75 8.70 14.05
CA VAL A 173 5.17 8.72 14.44
C VAL A 173 5.29 9.46 15.75
#